data_5000244df64c5d819a94126a84d1907d
#
_entry.id   5000244df64c5d819a94126a84d1907d
#
_cell.length_a   1.000
_cell.length_b   1.000
_cell.length_c   1.000
_cell.angle_alpha   90.00
_cell.angle_beta   90.00
_cell.angle_gamma   90.00
#
_symmetry.space_group_name_H-M   'P 1'
#
loop_
_entity.id
_entity.type
_entity.pdbx_description
1 polymer ?
#
loop_
_entity_poly.entity_id
_entity_poly.type
_entity_poly.pdbx_seq_one_letter_code
_entity_poly.pdbx_strand_id
1 'polypeptide(L)'
;MPHDLCTPQAGEPLLERLLPLLREAGQRLLSRQPSRARHDASLMRQCVDEAGTSTLRHLGQALRAQWPDVPVFPAGLTPDRLPAVTGLYWLCDPLDGAIQYLAGLPMWTCNLTLMQGAEPLLALVHDACLDRSYHALRGQGAGCDGEAIRCSEAPPLALSTLGTSFPNVPARPQAEVDDFLGHLARTVPAVLAQRWIGSATLSLALVACGRLDAYWECGRHLVDWLPGLLIAREAGATVSGLGTVPLGEPGSGLLAAPAALHRQLLDLWQPGAPR
;
A
#
# COMPACT_ATOMS: atom_id res chain seq x y z
N MET A 1 -23.77 8.56 13.99
CA MET A 1 -24.42 8.25 12.69
C MET A 1 -23.33 8.00 11.66
N PRO A 2 -23.39 6.95 10.79
CA PRO A 2 -22.35 6.71 9.77
C PRO A 2 -22.14 7.83 8.76
N HIS A 3 -23.14 8.72 8.59
CA HIS A 3 -23.04 9.88 7.69
C HIS A 3 -21.94 10.89 8.05
N ASP A 4 -21.53 10.96 9.32
CA ASP A 4 -20.50 11.89 9.76
C ASP A 4 -19.09 11.48 9.30
N LEU A 5 -18.90 10.22 8.90
CA LEU A 5 -17.60 9.69 8.40
C LEU A 5 -17.30 10.07 6.94
N CYS A 6 -18.31 10.52 6.20
CA CYS A 6 -18.20 10.77 4.75
C CYS A 6 -18.23 12.24 4.36
N THR A 7 -18.32 13.16 5.32
CA THR A 7 -18.40 14.60 5.03
C THR A 7 -16.98 15.21 4.98
N PRO A 8 -16.74 16.20 4.10
CA PRO A 8 -15.48 16.93 4.06
C PRO A 8 -15.08 17.56 5.42
N GLN A 9 -16.06 17.90 6.25
CA GLN A 9 -15.85 18.47 7.58
C GLN A 9 -15.45 17.43 8.65
N ALA A 10 -15.63 16.12 8.38
CA ALA A 10 -15.25 15.06 9.30
C ALA A 10 -13.74 14.70 9.25
N GLY A 11 -13.01 15.22 8.27
CA GLY A 11 -11.63 14.78 7.97
C GLY A 11 -10.66 14.97 9.13
N GLU A 12 -10.44 16.20 9.58
CA GLU A 12 -9.50 16.47 10.69
C GLU A 12 -9.88 15.75 12.01
N PRO A 13 -11.14 15.86 12.50
CA PRO A 13 -11.54 15.16 13.71
C PRO A 13 -11.42 13.63 13.62
N LEU A 14 -11.60 13.08 12.41
CA LEU A 14 -11.45 11.64 12.17
C LEU A 14 -9.98 11.20 12.23
N LEU A 15 -9.09 11.96 11.61
CA LEU A 15 -7.65 11.72 11.64
C LEU A 15 -7.08 11.84 13.06
N GLU A 16 -7.48 12.85 13.83
CA GLU A 16 -7.08 13.02 15.25
C GLU A 16 -7.44 11.81 16.10
N ARG A 17 -8.52 11.13 15.80
CA ARG A 17 -8.97 9.92 16.53
C ARG A 17 -8.28 8.64 16.05
N LEU A 18 -8.01 8.51 14.74
CA LEU A 18 -7.51 7.28 14.15
C LEU A 18 -5.98 7.18 14.14
N LEU A 19 -5.26 8.29 13.93
CA LEU A 19 -3.80 8.28 13.89
C LEU A 19 -3.16 7.75 15.18
N PRO A 20 -3.60 8.16 16.39
CA PRO A 20 -3.08 7.60 17.64
C PRO A 20 -3.28 6.08 17.75
N LEU A 21 -4.45 5.58 17.32
CA LEU A 21 -4.75 4.13 17.34
C LEU A 21 -3.80 3.35 16.43
N LEU A 22 -3.56 3.89 15.24
CA LEU A 22 -2.69 3.23 14.27
C LEU A 22 -1.21 3.29 14.71
N ARG A 23 -0.77 4.40 15.29
CA ARG A 23 0.56 4.53 15.89
C ARG A 23 0.77 3.54 17.03
N GLU A 24 -0.20 3.42 17.94
CA GLU A 24 -0.14 2.43 19.02
C GLU A 24 -0.04 1.00 18.47
N ALA A 25 -0.82 0.68 17.44
CA ALA A 25 -0.76 -0.62 16.78
C ALA A 25 0.63 -0.89 16.16
N GLY A 26 1.20 0.09 15.47
CA GLY A 26 2.55 0.02 14.91
C GLY A 26 3.64 -0.15 15.97
N GLN A 27 3.57 0.58 17.07
CA GLN A 27 4.52 0.45 18.19
C GLN A 27 4.44 -0.93 18.87
N ARG A 28 3.26 -1.51 19.00
CA ARG A 28 3.07 -2.88 19.49
C ARG A 28 3.72 -3.92 18.56
N LEU A 29 3.61 -3.74 17.24
CA LEU A 29 4.29 -4.58 16.26
C LEU A 29 5.80 -4.41 16.37
N LEU A 30 6.30 -3.18 16.41
CA LEU A 30 7.72 -2.87 16.51
C LEU A 30 8.36 -3.49 17.76
N SER A 31 7.69 -3.42 18.90
CA SER A 31 8.17 -4.02 20.14
C SER A 31 8.25 -5.55 20.11
N ARG A 32 7.57 -6.20 19.16
CA ARG A 32 7.54 -7.64 18.97
C ARG A 32 8.27 -8.10 17.71
N GLN A 33 8.89 -7.18 16.97
CA GLN A 33 9.61 -7.52 15.76
C GLN A 33 10.74 -8.51 16.08
N PRO A 34 10.76 -9.69 15.44
CA PRO A 34 11.75 -10.70 15.76
C PRO A 34 13.12 -10.31 15.22
N SER A 35 14.16 -10.51 16.00
CA SER A 35 15.54 -10.25 15.55
C SER A 35 16.07 -11.31 14.55
N ARG A 36 15.52 -12.51 14.57
CA ARG A 36 15.92 -13.65 13.71
C ARG A 36 14.83 -14.72 13.64
N ALA A 37 13.86 -14.60 12.76
CA ALA A 37 12.85 -15.65 12.56
C ALA A 37 12.98 -16.41 11.22
N ARG A 38 14.11 -16.26 10.49
CA ARG A 38 14.20 -16.63 9.05
C ARG A 38 14.54 -18.09 8.75
N HIS A 39 14.79 -18.93 9.74
CA HIS A 39 15.32 -20.29 9.51
C HIS A 39 14.27 -21.41 9.61
N ASP A 40 13.02 -21.07 9.97
CA ASP A 40 11.92 -22.02 10.10
C ASP A 40 10.64 -21.42 9.51
N ALA A 41 10.13 -22.02 8.44
CA ALA A 41 8.92 -21.54 7.76
C ALA A 41 7.64 -21.61 8.63
N SER A 42 7.59 -22.54 9.59
CA SER A 42 6.49 -22.65 10.55
C SER A 42 6.54 -21.51 11.56
N LEU A 43 7.71 -21.26 12.12
CA LEU A 43 7.95 -20.15 13.04
C LEU A 43 7.70 -18.79 12.37
N MET A 44 8.13 -18.64 11.10
CA MET A 44 7.86 -17.44 10.32
C MET A 44 6.35 -17.15 10.20
N ARG A 45 5.57 -18.16 9.78
CA ARG A 45 4.11 -18.04 9.69
C ARG A 45 3.50 -17.71 11.05
N GLN A 46 3.88 -18.44 12.09
CA GLN A 46 3.37 -18.20 13.44
C GLN A 46 3.64 -16.77 13.90
N CYS A 47 4.85 -16.24 13.71
CA CYS A 47 5.20 -14.87 14.10
C CYS A 47 4.34 -13.82 13.37
N VAL A 48 4.09 -14.00 12.07
CA VAL A 48 3.23 -13.10 11.29
C VAL A 48 1.78 -13.21 11.73
N ASP A 49 1.26 -14.42 11.90
CA ASP A 49 -0.12 -14.67 12.30
C ASP A 49 -0.41 -14.11 13.71
N GLU A 50 0.48 -14.31 14.66
CA GLU A 50 0.36 -13.77 16.01
C GLU A 50 0.43 -12.24 16.03
N ALA A 51 1.39 -11.65 15.33
CA ALA A 51 1.54 -10.22 15.21
C ALA A 51 0.33 -9.59 14.54
N GLY A 52 -0.09 -10.11 13.39
CA GLY A 52 -1.25 -9.64 12.63
C GLY A 52 -2.55 -9.80 13.42
N THR A 53 -2.82 -10.98 13.99
CA THR A 53 -4.03 -11.24 14.79
C THR A 53 -4.12 -10.34 16.03
N SER A 54 -3.01 -10.16 16.74
CA SER A 54 -2.95 -9.30 17.93
C SER A 54 -3.27 -7.85 17.56
N THR A 55 -2.68 -7.35 16.48
CA THR A 55 -2.87 -5.97 16.00
C THR A 55 -4.29 -5.75 15.47
N LEU A 56 -4.80 -6.69 14.68
CA LEU A 56 -6.19 -6.66 14.19
C LEU A 56 -7.21 -6.65 15.34
N ARG A 57 -6.96 -7.45 16.37
CA ARG A 57 -7.83 -7.47 17.56
C ARG A 57 -7.84 -6.13 18.26
N HIS A 58 -6.67 -5.53 18.47
CA HIS A 58 -6.52 -4.23 19.12
C HIS A 58 -7.24 -3.12 18.33
N LEU A 59 -6.92 -2.98 17.03
CA LEU A 59 -7.58 -2.00 16.16
C LEU A 59 -9.08 -2.24 16.05
N GLY A 60 -9.49 -3.50 15.85
CA GLY A 60 -10.90 -3.86 15.73
C GLY A 60 -11.72 -3.58 17.01
N GLN A 61 -11.14 -3.73 18.19
CA GLN A 61 -11.81 -3.35 19.45
C GLN A 61 -11.99 -1.84 19.55
N ALA A 62 -10.94 -1.07 19.26
CA ALA A 62 -10.97 0.39 19.30
C ALA A 62 -11.95 0.98 18.27
N LEU A 63 -11.94 0.44 17.05
CA LEU A 63 -12.85 0.85 15.99
C LEU A 63 -14.32 0.55 16.32
N ARG A 64 -14.62 -0.66 16.80
CA ARG A 64 -15.98 -1.04 17.21
C ARG A 64 -16.50 -0.23 18.41
N ALA A 65 -15.63 0.16 19.34
CA ALA A 65 -16.02 1.02 20.45
C ALA A 65 -16.41 2.43 19.99
N GLN A 66 -15.82 2.94 18.92
CA GLN A 66 -16.09 4.26 18.38
C GLN A 66 -17.17 4.27 17.29
N TRP A 67 -17.21 3.23 16.46
CA TRP A 67 -18.14 3.08 15.32
C TRP A 67 -18.74 1.67 15.31
N PRO A 68 -19.65 1.34 16.22
CA PRO A 68 -20.21 -0.01 16.39
C PRO A 68 -20.95 -0.53 15.16
N ASP A 69 -21.51 0.36 14.37
CA ASP A 69 -22.28 0.03 13.15
C ASP A 69 -21.40 -0.16 11.90
N VAL A 70 -20.08 0.09 11.99
CA VAL A 70 -19.16 -0.06 10.88
C VAL A 70 -18.32 -1.33 11.05
N PRO A 71 -18.58 -2.39 10.24
CA PRO A 71 -17.87 -3.66 10.37
C PRO A 71 -16.38 -3.51 10.07
N VAL A 72 -15.57 -4.38 10.68
CA VAL A 72 -14.11 -4.41 10.54
C VAL A 72 -13.69 -5.72 9.92
N PHE A 73 -12.99 -5.66 8.79
CA PHE A 73 -12.46 -6.81 8.06
C PHE A 73 -10.92 -6.77 8.00
N PRO A 74 -10.26 -7.94 8.11
CA PRO A 74 -8.83 -8.04 7.84
C PRO A 74 -8.56 -7.99 6.33
N ALA A 75 -7.49 -7.34 5.91
CA ALA A 75 -7.05 -7.29 4.53
C ALA A 75 -6.37 -8.59 4.07
N GLY A 76 -5.67 -9.28 4.94
CA GLY A 76 -4.77 -10.38 4.58
C GLY A 76 -5.41 -11.76 4.33
N LEU A 77 -6.72 -11.97 4.58
CA LEU A 77 -7.32 -13.31 4.46
C LEU A 77 -7.70 -13.72 3.02
N THR A 78 -7.90 -12.75 2.14
CA THR A 78 -8.14 -12.98 0.70
C THR A 78 -7.62 -11.78 -0.07
N PRO A 79 -6.32 -11.70 -0.38
CA PRO A 79 -5.68 -10.50 -0.93
C PRO A 79 -6.28 -10.00 -2.24
N ASP A 80 -7.07 -10.83 -2.92
CA ASP A 80 -7.65 -10.52 -4.22
C ASP A 80 -9.15 -10.20 -4.19
N ARG A 81 -9.81 -10.21 -3.05
CA ARG A 81 -11.26 -9.99 -2.97
C ARG A 81 -11.65 -9.07 -1.82
N LEU A 82 -12.37 -8.02 -2.18
CA LEU A 82 -13.03 -7.17 -1.20
C LEU A 82 -14.21 -7.90 -0.55
N PRO A 83 -14.54 -7.56 0.70
CA PRO A 83 -15.79 -8.00 1.31
C PRO A 83 -16.99 -7.62 0.46
N ALA A 84 -17.98 -8.51 0.34
CA ALA A 84 -19.23 -8.27 -0.39
C ALA A 84 -20.17 -7.36 0.43
N VAL A 85 -19.74 -6.14 0.71
CA VAL A 85 -20.45 -5.12 1.50
C VAL A 85 -20.64 -3.87 0.65
N THR A 86 -21.86 -3.36 0.56
CA THR A 86 -22.18 -2.13 -0.18
C THR A 86 -22.09 -0.87 0.67
N GLY A 87 -22.15 -1.01 2.00
CA GLY A 87 -22.05 0.09 2.97
C GLY A 87 -20.62 0.42 3.36
N LEU A 88 -20.51 1.18 4.48
CA LEU A 88 -19.22 1.50 5.08
C LEU A 88 -18.65 0.30 5.83
N TYR A 89 -17.34 0.11 5.72
CA TYR A 89 -16.58 -0.85 6.52
C TYR A 89 -15.13 -0.46 6.65
N TRP A 90 -14.48 -0.93 7.71
CA TRP A 90 -13.05 -0.81 7.89
C TRP A 90 -12.34 -2.01 7.28
N LEU A 91 -11.32 -1.75 6.49
CA LEU A 91 -10.36 -2.75 6.01
C LEU A 91 -9.05 -2.52 6.74
N CYS A 92 -8.63 -3.49 7.55
CA CYS A 92 -7.42 -3.43 8.35
C CYS A 92 -6.37 -4.35 7.75
N ASP A 93 -5.24 -3.79 7.34
CA ASP A 93 -4.04 -4.54 7.03
C ASP A 93 -3.02 -4.30 8.17
N PRO A 94 -2.95 -5.23 9.13
CA PRO A 94 -2.14 -5.01 10.32
C PRO A 94 -0.64 -5.03 10.05
N LEU A 95 -0.17 -5.66 8.96
CA LEU A 95 1.25 -5.82 8.67
C LEU A 95 1.51 -6.04 7.17
N ASP A 96 1.61 -4.95 6.39
CA ASP A 96 2.18 -5.00 5.04
C ASP A 96 3.71 -4.97 5.11
N GLY A 97 4.36 -5.85 4.36
CA GLY A 97 5.80 -6.05 4.45
C GLY A 97 6.21 -7.12 5.48
N ALA A 98 5.40 -8.18 5.63
CA ALA A 98 5.64 -9.26 6.60
C ALA A 98 7.03 -9.91 6.46
N ILE A 99 7.58 -10.05 5.24
CA ILE A 99 8.92 -10.57 5.00
C ILE A 99 9.99 -9.64 5.60
N GLN A 100 9.83 -8.33 5.42
CA GLN A 100 10.71 -7.31 5.98
C GLN A 100 10.64 -7.29 7.51
N TYR A 101 9.42 -7.36 8.05
CA TYR A 101 9.20 -7.48 9.49
C TYR A 101 9.95 -8.67 10.10
N LEU A 102 9.81 -9.86 9.51
CA LEU A 102 10.52 -11.09 9.94
C LEU A 102 12.04 -10.98 9.76
N ALA A 103 12.47 -10.16 8.82
CA ALA A 103 13.89 -9.91 8.57
C ALA A 103 14.53 -8.89 9.51
N GLY A 104 13.75 -8.21 10.34
CA GLY A 104 14.21 -7.10 11.15
C GLY A 104 14.51 -5.83 10.35
N LEU A 105 13.95 -5.71 9.12
CA LEU A 105 14.13 -4.54 8.25
C LEU A 105 13.05 -3.48 8.54
N PRO A 106 13.39 -2.19 8.43
CA PRO A 106 12.45 -1.08 8.70
C PRO A 106 11.60 -0.74 7.46
N MET A 107 10.99 -1.72 6.79
CA MET A 107 10.26 -1.52 5.52
C MET A 107 8.92 -2.26 5.56
N TRP A 108 8.12 -1.95 6.57
CA TRP A 108 6.78 -2.50 6.77
C TRP A 108 5.86 -1.45 7.38
N THR A 109 4.55 -1.61 7.19
CA THR A 109 3.55 -0.66 7.64
C THR A 109 2.36 -1.35 8.30
N CYS A 110 1.64 -0.59 9.12
CA CYS A 110 0.32 -0.92 9.64
C CYS A 110 -0.71 -0.01 8.96
N ASN A 111 -1.75 -0.56 8.38
CA ASN A 111 -2.64 0.16 7.49
C ASN A 111 -4.11 0.04 7.91
N LEU A 112 -4.86 1.11 7.68
CA LEU A 112 -6.31 1.17 7.92
C LEU A 112 -6.98 1.94 6.79
N THR A 113 -8.04 1.36 6.22
CA THR A 113 -8.81 1.99 5.16
C THR A 113 -10.30 1.97 5.50
N LEU A 114 -10.97 3.12 5.39
CA LEU A 114 -12.42 3.19 5.39
C LEU A 114 -12.91 3.02 3.96
N MET A 115 -13.75 2.03 3.75
CA MET A 115 -14.31 1.68 2.46
C MET A 115 -15.80 2.00 2.39
N GLN A 116 -16.29 2.32 1.19
CA GLN A 116 -17.71 2.31 0.84
C GLN A 116 -17.90 1.42 -0.39
N GLY A 117 -18.42 0.23 -0.19
CA GLY A 117 -18.42 -0.77 -1.25
C GLY A 117 -16.99 -1.08 -1.71
N ALA A 118 -16.69 -0.86 -2.99
CA ALA A 118 -15.35 -1.08 -3.56
C ALA A 118 -14.44 0.16 -3.50
N GLU A 119 -14.93 1.29 -3.01
CA GLU A 119 -14.24 2.57 -3.08
C GLU A 119 -13.61 2.96 -1.73
N PRO A 120 -12.30 3.23 -1.67
CA PRO A 120 -11.67 3.77 -0.48
C PRO A 120 -12.06 5.24 -0.28
N LEU A 121 -12.49 5.59 0.95
CA LEU A 121 -12.83 6.95 1.35
C LEU A 121 -11.73 7.62 2.15
N LEU A 122 -11.10 6.87 3.02
CA LEU A 122 -9.98 7.31 3.85
C LEU A 122 -8.94 6.20 3.89
N ALA A 123 -7.67 6.56 3.81
CA ALA A 123 -6.55 5.66 4.00
C ALA A 123 -5.56 6.23 5.01
N LEU A 124 -5.06 5.35 5.87
CA LEU A 124 -4.01 5.62 6.85
C LEU A 124 -2.93 4.55 6.70
N VAL A 125 -1.69 4.98 6.63
CA VAL A 125 -0.50 4.13 6.54
C VAL A 125 0.51 4.60 7.57
N HIS A 126 0.90 3.72 8.48
CA HIS A 126 1.88 4.05 9.52
C HIS A 126 3.13 3.19 9.39
N ASP A 127 4.26 3.83 9.11
CA ASP A 127 5.60 3.27 9.21
C ASP A 127 6.08 3.43 10.66
N ALA A 128 5.99 2.36 11.43
CA ALA A 128 6.35 2.39 12.85
C ALA A 128 7.86 2.49 13.10
N CYS A 129 8.68 2.10 12.10
CA CYS A 129 10.13 2.15 12.23
C CYS A 129 10.67 3.59 12.12
N LEU A 130 10.03 4.42 11.29
CA LEU A 130 10.38 5.84 11.11
C LEU A 130 9.41 6.78 11.84
N ASP A 131 8.39 6.23 12.53
CA ASP A 131 7.29 6.96 13.18
C ASP A 131 6.63 7.97 12.24
N ARG A 132 6.31 7.53 11.00
CA ARG A 132 5.67 8.36 10.00
C ARG A 132 4.28 7.85 9.66
N SER A 133 3.33 8.78 9.64
CA SER A 133 1.93 8.47 9.34
C SER A 133 1.47 9.22 8.10
N TYR A 134 1.16 8.46 7.05
CA TYR A 134 0.59 8.98 5.81
C TYR A 134 -0.92 8.81 5.83
N HIS A 135 -1.64 9.77 5.25
CA HIS A 135 -3.09 9.71 5.18
C HIS A 135 -3.62 10.37 3.90
N ALA A 136 -4.81 9.97 3.53
CA ALA A 136 -5.60 10.65 2.52
C ALA A 136 -7.09 10.49 2.78
N LEU A 137 -7.86 11.53 2.46
CA LEU A 137 -9.31 11.48 2.33
C LEU A 137 -9.65 11.75 0.87
N ARG A 138 -10.58 10.98 0.31
CA ARG A 138 -10.98 11.11 -1.08
C ARG A 138 -11.50 12.54 -1.38
N GLY A 139 -10.84 13.20 -2.36
CA GLY A 139 -11.13 14.57 -2.78
C GLY A 139 -10.59 15.65 -1.85
N GLN A 140 -9.78 15.32 -0.84
CA GLN A 140 -9.23 16.30 0.11
C GLN A 140 -7.71 16.37 0.13
N GLY A 141 -7.05 15.60 -0.75
CA GLY A 141 -5.59 15.52 -0.80
C GLY A 141 -4.99 14.50 0.16
N ALA A 142 -3.67 14.48 0.20
CA ALA A 142 -2.89 13.58 1.04
C ALA A 142 -1.95 14.35 1.97
N GLY A 143 -1.62 13.74 3.11
CA GLY A 143 -0.72 14.31 4.10
C GLY A 143 0.20 13.28 4.74
N CYS A 144 1.29 13.78 5.33
CA CYS A 144 2.21 13.01 6.15
C CYS A 144 2.53 13.81 7.41
N ASP A 145 2.26 13.24 8.59
CA ASP A 145 2.52 13.87 9.89
C ASP A 145 1.95 15.30 10.03
N GLY A 146 0.76 15.54 9.43
CA GLY A 146 0.08 16.82 9.46
C GLY A 146 0.45 17.79 8.31
N GLU A 147 1.48 17.47 7.54
CA GLU A 147 1.91 18.28 6.40
C GLU A 147 1.33 17.73 5.09
N ALA A 148 0.84 18.61 4.21
CA ALA A 148 0.36 18.21 2.88
C ALA A 148 1.51 17.67 2.03
N ILE A 149 1.25 16.56 1.31
CA ILE A 149 2.25 15.93 0.43
C ILE A 149 1.77 15.91 -1.03
N ARG A 150 2.75 15.86 -1.94
CA ARG A 150 2.51 15.72 -3.39
C ARG A 150 3.56 14.80 -4.01
N CYS A 151 3.16 14.08 -5.06
CA CYS A 151 4.10 13.31 -5.86
C CYS A 151 5.12 14.25 -6.57
N SER A 152 6.22 13.67 -7.07
CA SER A 152 7.29 14.43 -7.75
C SER A 152 6.79 15.08 -9.04
N GLU A 153 7.54 16.08 -9.52
CA GLU A 153 7.28 16.78 -10.80
C GLU A 153 7.84 15.99 -11.98
N ALA A 154 7.50 14.72 -12.13
CA ALA A 154 7.86 13.86 -13.26
C ALA A 154 9.27 14.16 -13.84
N PRO A 155 10.37 13.75 -13.18
CA PRO A 155 11.70 13.91 -13.72
C PRO A 155 11.84 13.16 -15.06
N PRO A 156 12.83 13.49 -15.91
CA PRO A 156 13.15 12.66 -17.06
C PRO A 156 13.35 11.20 -16.66
N LEU A 157 12.89 10.26 -17.48
CA LEU A 157 12.93 8.82 -17.17
C LEU A 157 14.33 8.37 -16.70
N ALA A 158 15.38 8.82 -17.39
CA ALA A 158 16.77 8.49 -17.06
C ALA A 158 17.26 9.02 -15.69
N LEU A 159 16.53 9.95 -15.08
CA LEU A 159 16.82 10.50 -13.75
C LEU A 159 15.83 10.02 -12.68
N SER A 160 14.89 9.17 -13.04
CA SER A 160 13.85 8.69 -12.16
C SER A 160 14.33 7.55 -11.25
N THR A 161 13.87 7.57 -10.00
CA THR A 161 14.05 6.47 -9.04
C THR A 161 12.73 5.75 -8.84
N LEU A 162 12.67 4.49 -9.22
CA LEU A 162 11.44 3.69 -9.19
C LEU A 162 11.49 2.64 -8.07
N GLY A 163 10.34 2.39 -7.47
CA GLY A 163 10.12 1.26 -6.58
C GLY A 163 9.47 0.09 -7.30
N THR A 164 9.74 -1.13 -6.86
CA THR A 164 9.02 -2.35 -7.25
C THR A 164 9.02 -3.36 -6.12
N SER A 165 8.13 -4.34 -6.22
CA SER A 165 8.06 -5.50 -5.34
C SER A 165 7.69 -6.75 -6.15
N PHE A 166 8.20 -7.89 -5.74
CA PHE A 166 7.81 -9.20 -6.30
C PHE A 166 7.93 -10.26 -5.21
N PRO A 167 7.02 -10.29 -4.23
CA PRO A 167 7.02 -11.34 -3.22
C PRO A 167 6.68 -12.69 -3.89
N ASN A 168 7.46 -13.72 -3.61
CA ASN A 168 7.25 -15.07 -4.13
C ASN A 168 6.74 -16.02 -3.02
N VAL A 169 5.86 -15.52 -2.18
CA VAL A 169 5.17 -16.31 -1.14
C VAL A 169 3.71 -15.89 -1.11
N PRO A 170 2.77 -16.75 -1.52
CA PRO A 170 3.01 -18.08 -2.12
C PRO A 170 3.76 -18.01 -3.45
N ALA A 171 4.32 -19.15 -3.90
CA ALA A 171 5.04 -19.21 -5.19
C ALA A 171 4.15 -18.74 -6.34
N ARG A 172 4.71 -17.90 -7.21
CA ARG A 172 3.99 -17.31 -8.33
C ARG A 172 4.02 -18.19 -9.58
N PRO A 173 2.98 -18.14 -10.43
CA PRO A 173 3.02 -18.76 -11.76
C PRO A 173 4.21 -18.25 -12.57
N GLN A 174 4.83 -19.13 -13.38
CA GLN A 174 5.99 -18.78 -14.20
C GLN A 174 5.70 -17.60 -15.14
N ALA A 175 4.49 -17.51 -15.68
CA ALA A 175 4.09 -16.39 -16.54
C ALA A 175 4.19 -15.02 -15.82
N GLU A 176 3.81 -14.92 -14.56
CA GLU A 176 3.96 -13.68 -13.77
C GLU A 176 5.45 -13.35 -13.51
N VAL A 177 6.27 -14.37 -13.31
CA VAL A 177 7.74 -14.21 -13.18
C VAL A 177 8.32 -13.66 -14.48
N ASP A 178 7.93 -14.24 -15.60
CA ASP A 178 8.42 -13.83 -16.93
C ASP A 178 7.97 -12.40 -17.27
N ASP A 179 6.73 -12.04 -16.98
CA ASP A 179 6.21 -10.67 -17.13
C ASP A 179 7.00 -9.67 -16.28
N PHE A 180 7.21 -9.99 -15.00
CA PHE A 180 8.01 -9.15 -14.11
C PHE A 180 9.43 -8.95 -14.62
N LEU A 181 10.11 -10.03 -15.03
CA LEU A 181 11.46 -9.97 -15.58
C LEU A 181 11.50 -9.18 -16.89
N GLY A 182 10.48 -9.30 -17.72
CA GLY A 182 10.32 -8.53 -18.96
C GLY A 182 10.22 -7.03 -18.70
N HIS A 183 9.40 -6.60 -17.74
CA HIS A 183 9.31 -5.20 -17.31
C HIS A 183 10.64 -4.71 -16.70
N LEU A 184 11.24 -5.50 -15.82
CA LEU A 184 12.49 -5.16 -15.17
C LEU A 184 13.65 -4.98 -16.16
N ALA A 185 13.76 -5.88 -17.15
CA ALA A 185 14.80 -5.82 -18.18
C ALA A 185 14.75 -4.55 -19.04
N ARG A 186 13.55 -3.98 -19.22
CA ARG A 186 13.36 -2.71 -19.93
C ARG A 186 13.57 -1.50 -19.03
N THR A 187 13.16 -1.62 -17.75
CA THR A 187 13.21 -0.51 -16.79
C THR A 187 14.63 -0.21 -16.33
N VAL A 188 15.41 -1.22 -15.95
CA VAL A 188 16.74 -1.04 -15.35
C VAL A 188 17.69 -0.17 -16.20
N PRO A 189 17.83 -0.36 -17.52
CA PRO A 189 18.72 0.48 -18.33
C PRO A 189 18.16 1.89 -18.62
N ALA A 190 16.86 2.12 -18.38
CA ALA A 190 16.18 3.37 -18.75
C ALA A 190 16.08 4.37 -17.60
N VAL A 191 16.30 3.97 -16.34
CA VAL A 191 16.08 4.79 -15.16
C VAL A 191 17.36 5.01 -14.36
N LEU A 192 17.38 6.03 -13.50
CA LEU A 192 18.51 6.27 -12.60
C LEU A 192 18.69 5.13 -11.59
N ALA A 193 17.60 4.66 -11.02
CA ALA A 193 17.66 3.59 -10.03
C ALA A 193 16.34 2.83 -9.91
N GLN A 194 16.46 1.50 -9.71
CA GLN A 194 15.36 0.64 -9.30
C GLN A 194 15.56 0.24 -7.83
N ARG A 195 14.51 0.36 -7.01
CA ARG A 195 14.52 0.02 -5.58
C ARG A 195 13.52 -1.11 -5.31
N TRP A 196 13.96 -2.05 -4.50
CA TRP A 196 13.15 -3.19 -4.06
C TRP A 196 12.82 -3.01 -2.58
N ILE A 197 11.63 -2.47 -2.28
CA ILE A 197 11.27 -2.10 -0.89
C ILE A 197 10.48 -3.20 -0.21
N GLY A 198 9.56 -3.85 -0.93
CA GLY A 198 8.85 -5.04 -0.46
C GLY A 198 7.50 -4.77 0.21
N SER A 199 7.24 -3.60 0.79
CA SER A 199 5.90 -3.14 1.16
C SER A 199 5.35 -2.30 0.02
N ALA A 200 4.24 -2.75 -0.58
CA ALA A 200 3.57 -2.03 -1.65
C ALA A 200 2.97 -0.71 -1.13
N THR A 201 2.32 -0.78 0.02
CA THR A 201 1.69 0.38 0.66
C THR A 201 2.70 1.46 1.02
N LEU A 202 3.86 1.08 1.61
CA LEU A 202 4.94 2.03 1.89
C LEU A 202 5.49 2.64 0.60
N SER A 203 5.70 1.82 -0.44
CA SER A 203 6.23 2.30 -1.72
C SER A 203 5.30 3.32 -2.37
N LEU A 204 3.99 3.09 -2.34
CA LEU A 204 2.98 4.02 -2.82
C LEU A 204 2.95 5.32 -2.00
N ALA A 205 3.10 5.23 -0.66
CA ALA A 205 3.24 6.41 0.19
C ALA A 205 4.53 7.21 -0.10
N LEU A 206 5.62 6.52 -0.46
CA LEU A 206 6.87 7.16 -0.89
C LEU A 206 6.72 7.85 -2.26
N VAL A 207 5.91 7.30 -3.18
CA VAL A 207 5.52 8.00 -4.42
C VAL A 207 4.69 9.23 -4.09
N ALA A 208 3.72 9.11 -3.19
CA ALA A 208 2.85 10.21 -2.80
C ALA A 208 3.62 11.41 -2.21
N CYS A 209 4.72 11.18 -1.52
CA CYS A 209 5.56 12.26 -0.98
C CYS A 209 6.80 12.60 -1.84
N GLY A 210 6.86 12.14 -3.09
CA GLY A 210 7.92 12.45 -4.05
C GLY A 210 9.30 11.87 -3.70
N ARG A 211 9.38 10.86 -2.84
CA ARG A 211 10.64 10.16 -2.49
C ARG A 211 10.98 9.02 -3.44
N LEU A 212 9.96 8.44 -4.07
CA LEU A 212 10.03 7.64 -5.28
C LEU A 212 9.30 8.39 -6.38
N ASP A 213 9.80 8.31 -7.60
CA ASP A 213 9.15 8.93 -8.75
C ASP A 213 8.04 8.05 -9.32
N ALA A 214 8.16 6.73 -9.18
CA ALA A 214 7.13 5.78 -9.53
C ALA A 214 7.21 4.50 -8.69
N TYR A 215 6.10 3.78 -8.63
CA TYR A 215 6.04 2.41 -8.15
C TYR A 215 5.27 1.54 -9.12
N TRP A 216 5.78 0.33 -9.38
CA TRP A 216 5.12 -0.66 -10.22
C TRP A 216 5.25 -2.06 -9.65
N GLU A 217 4.25 -2.88 -9.85
CA GLU A 217 4.20 -4.26 -9.40
C GLU A 217 3.39 -5.13 -10.35
N CYS A 218 3.88 -6.32 -10.66
CA CYS A 218 3.12 -7.35 -11.38
C CYS A 218 2.24 -8.13 -10.41
N GLY A 219 1.15 -8.70 -10.93
CA GLY A 219 0.27 -9.55 -10.15
C GLY A 219 -1.07 -8.89 -9.81
N ARG A 220 -1.71 -9.35 -8.73
CA ARG A 220 -3.07 -9.01 -8.37
C ARG A 220 -3.23 -8.92 -6.86
N HIS A 221 -2.82 -7.80 -6.28
CA HIS A 221 -2.84 -7.57 -4.83
C HIS A 221 -3.63 -6.30 -4.48
N LEU A 222 -4.84 -6.15 -5.10
CA LEU A 222 -5.63 -4.93 -4.97
C LEU A 222 -5.85 -4.52 -3.52
N VAL A 223 -6.15 -5.47 -2.65
CA VAL A 223 -6.45 -5.20 -1.23
C VAL A 223 -5.23 -4.62 -0.51
N ASP A 224 -4.03 -5.15 -0.78
CA ASP A 224 -2.78 -4.67 -0.21
C ASP A 224 -2.41 -3.28 -0.76
N TRP A 225 -2.82 -2.98 -2.02
CA TRP A 225 -2.51 -1.69 -2.64
C TRP A 225 -3.45 -0.56 -2.20
N LEU A 226 -4.71 -0.87 -1.81
CA LEU A 226 -5.77 0.13 -1.59
C LEU A 226 -5.37 1.32 -0.72
N PRO A 227 -4.75 1.16 0.45
CA PRO A 227 -4.38 2.31 1.28
C PRO A 227 -3.41 3.23 0.55
N GLY A 228 -2.35 2.66 0.00
CA GLY A 228 -1.33 3.41 -0.74
C GLY A 228 -1.86 4.01 -2.04
N LEU A 229 -2.79 3.33 -2.73
CA LEU A 229 -3.43 3.85 -3.95
C LEU A 229 -4.20 5.13 -3.71
N LEU A 230 -5.00 5.19 -2.65
CA LEU A 230 -5.73 6.42 -2.32
C LEU A 230 -4.75 7.54 -2.01
N ILE A 231 -3.73 7.28 -1.18
CA ILE A 231 -2.73 8.30 -0.81
C ILE A 231 -1.98 8.80 -2.05
N ALA A 232 -1.55 7.91 -2.95
CA ALA A 232 -0.85 8.29 -4.18
C ALA A 232 -1.75 9.12 -5.12
N ARG A 233 -3.03 8.74 -5.31
CA ARG A 233 -3.99 9.48 -6.13
C ARG A 233 -4.25 10.88 -5.58
N GLU A 234 -4.52 10.98 -4.30
CA GLU A 234 -4.78 12.26 -3.63
C GLU A 234 -3.55 13.18 -3.59
N ALA A 235 -2.34 12.60 -3.66
CA ALA A 235 -1.08 13.34 -3.85
C ALA A 235 -0.80 13.75 -5.32
N GLY A 236 -1.69 13.40 -6.26
CA GLY A 236 -1.61 13.79 -7.67
C GLY A 236 -0.93 12.76 -8.59
N ALA A 237 -0.63 11.55 -8.12
CA ALA A 237 -0.14 10.48 -8.99
C ALA A 237 -1.26 9.89 -9.86
N THR A 238 -0.93 9.58 -11.11
CA THR A 238 -1.74 8.74 -11.98
C THR A 238 -1.53 7.28 -11.61
N VAL A 239 -2.63 6.54 -11.45
CA VAL A 239 -2.61 5.13 -11.06
C VAL A 239 -3.41 4.29 -12.05
N SER A 240 -2.78 3.23 -12.60
CA SER A 240 -3.41 2.28 -13.52
C SER A 240 -2.83 0.86 -13.35
N GLY A 241 -3.33 -0.08 -14.14
CA GLY A 241 -2.62 -1.33 -14.43
C GLY A 241 -1.36 -1.08 -15.28
N LEU A 242 -0.54 -2.12 -15.47
CA LEU A 242 0.69 -2.06 -16.28
C LEU A 242 0.43 -2.09 -17.80
N GLY A 243 -0.82 -2.33 -18.23
CA GLY A 243 -1.19 -2.43 -19.63
C GLY A 243 -2.65 -2.06 -19.85
N THR A 244 -3.33 -2.81 -20.74
CA THR A 244 -4.73 -2.56 -21.09
C THR A 244 -5.75 -3.16 -20.11
N VAL A 245 -5.30 -4.03 -19.20
CA VAL A 245 -6.16 -4.67 -18.20
C VAL A 245 -6.49 -3.65 -17.11
N PRO A 246 -7.77 -3.44 -16.78
CA PRO A 246 -8.17 -2.54 -15.72
C PRO A 246 -7.52 -2.92 -14.37
N LEU A 247 -7.14 -1.92 -13.58
CA LEU A 247 -6.56 -2.13 -12.26
C LEU A 247 -7.50 -2.96 -11.36
N GLY A 248 -6.94 -3.99 -10.74
CA GLY A 248 -7.69 -4.92 -9.88
C GLY A 248 -8.19 -6.18 -10.59
N GLU A 249 -8.15 -6.22 -11.93
CA GLU A 249 -8.44 -7.44 -12.70
C GLU A 249 -7.22 -8.37 -12.75
N PRO A 250 -7.41 -9.68 -12.97
CA PRO A 250 -6.32 -10.63 -13.09
C PRO A 250 -5.29 -10.20 -14.15
N GLY A 251 -4.02 -10.14 -13.76
CA GLY A 251 -2.94 -9.75 -14.67
C GLY A 251 -2.80 -8.24 -14.88
N SER A 252 -3.57 -7.41 -14.17
CA SER A 252 -3.47 -5.95 -14.33
C SER A 252 -2.12 -5.38 -13.91
N GLY A 253 -1.51 -5.92 -12.87
CA GLY A 253 -0.42 -5.24 -12.17
C GLY A 253 -0.83 -3.85 -11.66
N LEU A 254 0.15 -3.06 -11.30
CA LEU A 254 -0.01 -1.71 -10.77
C LEU A 254 1.11 -0.80 -11.25
N LEU A 255 0.76 0.42 -11.68
CA LEU A 255 1.68 1.54 -11.89
C LEU A 255 1.12 2.79 -11.22
N ALA A 256 1.93 3.44 -10.40
CA ALA A 256 1.66 4.76 -9.82
C ALA A 256 2.84 5.70 -10.10
N ALA A 257 2.59 6.84 -10.72
CA ALA A 257 3.60 7.84 -11.06
C ALA A 257 2.93 9.19 -11.41
N PRO A 258 3.67 10.32 -11.43
CA PRO A 258 3.20 11.54 -12.06
C PRO A 258 2.83 11.31 -13.54
N ALA A 259 1.80 11.99 -14.05
CA ALA A 259 1.16 11.68 -15.34
C ALA A 259 2.13 11.59 -16.53
N ALA A 260 3.17 12.43 -16.58
CA ALA A 260 4.14 12.41 -17.68
C ALA A 260 5.05 11.17 -17.59
N LEU A 261 5.55 10.83 -16.40
CA LEU A 261 6.39 9.64 -16.19
C LEU A 261 5.57 8.36 -16.34
N HIS A 262 4.33 8.36 -15.89
CA HIS A 262 3.40 7.24 -16.04
C HIS A 262 3.26 6.84 -17.53
N ARG A 263 3.05 7.81 -18.43
CA ARG A 263 2.98 7.54 -19.87
C ARG A 263 4.29 7.00 -20.42
N GLN A 264 5.43 7.60 -20.07
CA GLN A 264 6.74 7.13 -20.51
C GLN A 264 7.02 5.67 -20.10
N LEU A 265 6.61 5.28 -18.90
CA LEU A 265 6.76 3.90 -18.42
C LEU A 265 5.85 2.93 -19.17
N LEU A 266 4.59 3.28 -19.40
CA LEU A 266 3.70 2.45 -20.22
C LEU A 266 4.23 2.30 -21.65
N ASP A 267 4.73 3.37 -22.27
CA ASP A 267 5.33 3.33 -23.61
C ASP A 267 6.59 2.44 -23.64
N LEU A 268 7.45 2.54 -22.61
CA LEU A 268 8.64 1.69 -22.46
C LEU A 268 8.30 0.19 -22.40
N TRP A 269 7.16 -0.15 -21.81
CA TRP A 269 6.75 -1.55 -21.62
C TRP A 269 5.93 -2.13 -22.77
N GLN A 270 5.54 -1.32 -23.78
CA GLN A 270 4.81 -1.83 -24.93
C GLN A 270 5.63 -2.84 -25.73
N PRO A 271 5.00 -3.89 -26.28
CA PRO A 271 5.65 -4.81 -27.22
C PRO A 271 6.21 -4.04 -28.42
N GLY A 272 7.51 -4.18 -28.70
CA GLY A 272 8.15 -3.51 -29.83
C GLY A 272 8.78 -2.15 -29.53
N ALA A 273 8.70 -1.65 -28.30
CA ALA A 273 9.47 -0.47 -27.90
C ALA A 273 10.98 -0.71 -28.11
N PRO A 274 11.74 0.25 -28.64
CA PRO A 274 13.20 0.12 -28.82
C PRO A 274 13.84 -0.11 -27.45
N ARG A 275 14.85 -1.01 -27.41
CA ARG A 275 15.67 -1.30 -26.23
C ARG A 275 16.67 -0.20 -25.98
#